data_47b414edb0c73fdb62a1d425254693ab
#
_entry.id   47b414edb0c73fdb62a1d425254693ab
#
_cell.length_a   1.000
_cell.length_b   1.000
_cell.length_c   1.000
_cell.angle_alpha   90.00
_cell.angle_beta   90.00
_cell.angle_gamma   90.00
#
_symmetry.space_group_name_H-M   'P 1'
#
loop_
_entity.id
_entity.type
_entity.pdbx_description
1 polymer ?
#
loop_
_entity_poly.entity_id
_entity_poly.type
_entity_poly.pdbx_seq_one_letter_code
_entity_poly.pdbx_strand_id
1 'polypeptide(L)'
;MTSLRVAAAALLLTLGAASAALSTGCEKKVDPAQGRDLYASTCARCHGADGSGGLPVFDGGPRPRNFHDHAFQNERTDEQLKLIIVNGKSTGMPSFGVIFDEQQLRSLVAHLRRLDSEKAAK
;
A
#
# COMPACT_ATOMS: atom_id res chain seq x y z
N MET A 1 50.91 24.97 62.15
CA MET A 1 49.62 24.60 62.76
C MET A 1 48.48 25.36 62.04
N THR A 2 47.91 24.78 61.11
CA THR A 2 46.58 25.22 60.62
C THR A 2 46.06 24.20 59.56
N SER A 3 45.12 23.44 59.97
CA SER A 3 44.47 22.39 59.14
C SER A 3 43.59 22.96 58.06
N LEU A 4 43.90 22.72 56.80
CA LEU A 4 43.08 23.07 55.68
C LEU A 4 42.11 21.92 55.40
N ARG A 5 40.83 22.12 55.71
CA ARG A 5 39.76 21.18 55.38
C ARG A 5 39.33 21.41 53.93
N VAL A 6 39.60 20.47 53.07
CA VAL A 6 39.11 20.47 51.68
C VAL A 6 37.73 19.85 51.68
N ALA A 7 36.73 20.65 51.38
CA ALA A 7 35.35 20.21 51.19
C ALA A 7 35.23 19.59 49.76
N ALA A 8 34.97 18.31 49.70
CA ALA A 8 34.66 17.62 48.45
C ALA A 8 33.19 17.90 48.05
N ALA A 9 33.01 18.68 47.01
CA ALA A 9 31.67 18.88 46.41
C ALA A 9 31.38 17.67 45.49
N ALA A 10 30.44 16.84 45.94
CA ALA A 10 29.93 15.75 45.12
C ALA A 10 28.96 16.31 44.05
N LEU A 11 29.39 16.28 42.79
CA LEU A 11 28.58 16.64 41.65
C LEU A 11 27.69 15.45 41.24
N LEU A 12 26.42 15.45 41.62
CA LEU A 12 25.45 14.46 41.18
C LEU A 12 25.05 14.74 39.74
N LEU A 13 25.60 13.97 38.80
CA LEU A 13 25.11 13.90 37.43
C LEU A 13 23.79 13.10 37.40
N THR A 14 22.65 13.78 37.29
CA THR A 14 21.38 13.16 36.98
C THR A 14 21.35 12.84 35.48
N LEU A 15 21.56 11.55 35.12
CA LEU A 15 21.25 11.05 33.79
C LEU A 15 19.74 11.10 33.58
N GLY A 16 19.29 12.10 32.83
CA GLY A 16 17.92 12.14 32.29
C GLY A 16 17.75 11.06 31.24
N ALA A 17 17.08 9.97 31.59
CA ALA A 17 16.65 8.98 30.61
C ALA A 17 15.57 9.60 29.72
N ALA A 18 15.95 10.04 28.52
CA ALA A 18 15.02 10.42 27.48
C ALA A 18 14.32 9.15 26.99
N SER A 19 13.12 8.88 27.51
CA SER A 19 12.23 7.85 26.97
C SER A 19 11.74 8.29 25.59
N ALA A 20 12.41 7.77 24.55
CA ALA A 20 11.88 7.85 23.20
C ALA A 20 10.61 7.01 23.13
N ALA A 21 9.44 7.66 23.20
CA ALA A 21 8.18 7.01 22.91
C ALA A 21 8.18 6.63 21.42
N LEU A 22 8.44 5.36 21.13
CA LEU A 22 8.17 4.79 19.82
C LEU A 22 6.66 4.86 19.62
N SER A 23 6.23 5.82 18.82
CA SER A 23 4.87 5.87 18.31
C SER A 23 4.71 4.69 17.36
N THR A 24 4.30 3.53 17.87
CA THR A 24 3.78 2.46 17.03
C THR A 24 2.47 2.94 16.44
N GLY A 25 2.55 3.66 15.32
CA GLY A 25 1.39 3.96 14.51
C GLY A 25 0.71 2.63 14.19
N CYS A 26 -0.56 2.48 14.58
CA CYS A 26 -1.38 1.35 14.15
C CYS A 26 -1.53 1.43 12.63
N GLU A 27 -0.58 0.88 11.90
CA GLU A 27 -0.74 0.68 10.47
C GLU A 27 -1.87 -0.33 10.28
N LYS A 28 -2.98 0.14 9.72
CA LYS A 28 -4.13 -0.71 9.48
C LYS A 28 -3.71 -1.88 8.59
N LYS A 29 -4.00 -3.09 9.05
CA LYS A 29 -3.62 -4.33 8.38
C LYS A 29 -4.26 -4.41 6.99
N VAL A 30 -3.48 -4.87 6.02
CA VAL A 30 -4.01 -5.19 4.68
C VAL A 30 -5.05 -6.29 4.79
N ASP A 31 -6.23 -6.09 4.20
CA ASP A 31 -7.32 -7.06 4.18
C ASP A 31 -7.61 -7.49 2.74
N PRO A 32 -7.15 -8.68 2.33
CA PRO A 32 -7.40 -9.19 0.98
C PRO A 32 -8.89 -9.44 0.67
N ALA A 33 -9.72 -9.72 1.69
CA ALA A 33 -11.16 -9.86 1.49
C ALA A 33 -11.79 -8.52 1.13
N GLN A 34 -11.43 -7.45 1.85
CA GLN A 34 -11.82 -6.09 1.49
C GLN A 34 -11.36 -5.72 0.08
N GLY A 35 -10.12 -6.07 -0.28
CA GLY A 35 -9.56 -5.81 -1.61
C GLY A 35 -10.38 -6.49 -2.72
N ARG A 36 -10.79 -7.74 -2.52
CA ARG A 36 -11.67 -8.47 -3.44
C ARG A 36 -13.03 -7.79 -3.60
N ASP A 37 -13.66 -7.37 -2.50
CA ASP A 37 -14.98 -6.77 -2.52
C ASP A 37 -14.96 -5.38 -3.19
N LEU A 38 -13.91 -4.59 -2.94
CA LEU A 38 -13.67 -3.31 -3.64
C LEU A 38 -13.42 -3.54 -5.13
N TYR A 39 -12.64 -4.56 -5.50
CA TYR A 39 -12.41 -4.94 -6.89
C TYR A 39 -13.74 -5.30 -7.58
N ALA A 40 -14.52 -6.18 -6.99
CA ALA A 40 -15.77 -6.65 -7.55
C ALA A 40 -16.77 -5.50 -7.80
N SER A 41 -16.86 -4.56 -6.87
CA SER A 41 -17.80 -3.43 -6.96
C SER A 41 -17.34 -2.32 -7.90
N THR A 42 -16.03 -2.13 -8.10
CA THR A 42 -15.50 -0.93 -8.77
C THR A 42 -14.71 -1.25 -10.03
N CYS A 43 -13.89 -2.29 -10.01
CA CYS A 43 -12.91 -2.58 -11.05
C CYS A 43 -13.38 -3.63 -12.06
N ALA A 44 -14.15 -4.62 -11.58
CA ALA A 44 -14.56 -5.79 -12.34
C ALA A 44 -15.36 -5.44 -13.62
N ARG A 45 -16.09 -4.34 -13.60
CA ARG A 45 -16.87 -3.89 -14.76
C ARG A 45 -16.02 -3.68 -16.01
N CYS A 46 -14.78 -3.21 -15.83
CA CYS A 46 -13.85 -2.97 -16.94
C CYS A 46 -12.77 -4.07 -17.04
N HIS A 47 -12.28 -4.57 -15.91
CA HIS A 47 -11.18 -5.51 -15.87
C HIS A 47 -11.59 -6.99 -15.88
N GLY A 48 -12.90 -7.27 -15.90
CA GLY A 48 -13.44 -8.62 -15.77
C GLY A 48 -13.55 -9.06 -14.31
N ALA A 49 -14.53 -9.89 -14.00
CA ALA A 49 -14.77 -10.37 -12.64
C ALA A 49 -13.59 -11.20 -12.11
N ASP A 50 -12.91 -11.89 -13.00
CA ASP A 50 -11.73 -12.71 -12.73
C ASP A 50 -10.39 -11.96 -12.94
N GLY A 51 -10.43 -10.70 -13.39
CA GLY A 51 -9.22 -9.91 -13.67
C GLY A 51 -8.54 -10.22 -15.01
N SER A 52 -9.15 -10.99 -15.90
CA SER A 52 -8.58 -11.35 -17.20
C SER A 52 -8.56 -10.21 -18.22
N GLY A 53 -9.09 -9.05 -17.85
CA GLY A 53 -9.32 -7.92 -18.74
C GLY A 53 -10.71 -7.98 -19.36
N GLY A 54 -11.14 -6.88 -19.91
CA GLY A 54 -12.45 -6.74 -20.53
C GLY A 54 -12.38 -6.22 -21.96
N LEU A 55 -13.51 -5.79 -22.47
CA LEU A 55 -13.59 -5.06 -23.73
C LEU A 55 -13.07 -3.64 -23.56
N PRO A 56 -12.57 -3.00 -24.63
CA PRO A 56 -12.23 -1.58 -24.61
C PRO A 56 -13.41 -0.73 -24.12
N VAL A 57 -13.09 0.33 -23.37
CA VAL A 57 -14.12 1.26 -22.83
C VAL A 57 -14.78 2.08 -23.95
N PHE A 58 -14.08 2.23 -25.08
CA PHE A 58 -14.59 2.87 -26.31
C PHE A 58 -14.00 2.16 -27.53
N ASP A 59 -14.66 2.31 -28.68
CA ASP A 59 -14.23 1.70 -29.95
C ASP A 59 -12.82 2.13 -30.32
N GLY A 60 -11.95 1.14 -30.63
CA GLY A 60 -10.54 1.38 -30.93
C GLY A 60 -9.65 1.71 -29.74
N GLY A 61 -10.22 1.77 -28.55
CA GLY A 61 -9.48 2.01 -27.30
C GLY A 61 -8.64 0.79 -26.86
N PRO A 62 -7.66 1.00 -25.98
CA PRO A 62 -6.91 -0.10 -25.40
C PRO A 62 -7.80 -0.97 -24.50
N ARG A 63 -7.51 -2.25 -24.47
CA ARG A 63 -8.17 -3.17 -23.53
C ARG A 63 -7.71 -2.89 -22.11
N PRO A 64 -8.61 -3.02 -21.12
CA PRO A 64 -8.22 -3.04 -19.71
C PRO A 64 -7.18 -4.13 -19.45
N ARG A 65 -6.27 -3.86 -18.52
CA ARG A 65 -5.17 -4.77 -18.19
C ARG A 65 -5.69 -6.12 -17.71
N ASN A 66 -5.10 -7.19 -18.24
CA ASN A 66 -5.22 -8.54 -17.70
C ASN A 66 -4.27 -8.68 -16.50
N PHE A 67 -4.81 -8.94 -15.31
CA PHE A 67 -4.02 -9.09 -14.09
C PHE A 67 -3.42 -10.50 -13.91
N HIS A 68 -3.75 -11.45 -14.78
CA HIS A 68 -3.08 -12.74 -14.86
C HIS A 68 -1.78 -12.69 -15.67
N ASP A 69 -1.46 -11.54 -16.26
CA ASP A 69 -0.23 -11.33 -17.01
C ASP A 69 0.96 -11.26 -16.03
N HIS A 70 1.71 -12.37 -15.95
CA HIS A 70 2.83 -12.53 -15.05
C HIS A 70 3.95 -11.50 -15.30
N ALA A 71 4.23 -11.17 -16.55
CA ALA A 71 5.23 -10.16 -16.89
C ALA A 71 4.83 -8.79 -16.34
N PHE A 72 3.58 -8.39 -16.54
CA PHE A 72 3.05 -7.16 -15.97
C PHE A 72 3.12 -7.15 -14.43
N GLN A 73 2.79 -8.26 -13.78
CA GLN A 73 2.84 -8.37 -12.33
C GLN A 73 4.26 -8.18 -11.79
N ASN A 74 5.27 -8.71 -12.50
CA ASN A 74 6.68 -8.61 -12.09
C ASN A 74 7.31 -7.25 -12.41
N GLU A 75 6.85 -6.58 -13.47
CA GLU A 75 7.38 -5.26 -13.88
C GLU A 75 6.89 -4.11 -12.99
N ARG A 76 5.91 -4.31 -12.15
CA ARG A 76 5.28 -3.25 -11.36
C ARG A 76 5.44 -3.51 -9.87
N THR A 77 5.89 -2.48 -9.14
CA THR A 77 5.85 -2.49 -7.68
C THR A 77 4.42 -2.22 -7.18
N ASP A 78 4.13 -2.56 -5.93
CA ASP A 78 2.84 -2.28 -5.31
C ASP A 78 2.55 -0.78 -5.29
N GLU A 79 3.57 0.04 -5.05
CA GLU A 79 3.45 1.49 -5.07
C GLU A 79 3.09 2.02 -6.47
N GLN A 80 3.69 1.46 -7.51
CA GLN A 80 3.34 1.81 -8.89
C GLN A 80 1.90 1.42 -9.23
N LEU A 81 1.42 0.27 -8.77
CA LEU A 81 0.03 -0.14 -8.93
C LEU A 81 -0.92 0.81 -8.20
N LYS A 82 -0.60 1.19 -6.96
CA LYS A 82 -1.37 2.21 -6.22
C LYS A 82 -1.44 3.53 -6.99
N LEU A 83 -0.31 4.03 -7.46
CA LEU A 83 -0.28 5.29 -8.22
C LEU A 83 -1.12 5.23 -9.49
N ILE A 84 -1.15 4.09 -10.18
CA ILE A 84 -2.03 3.90 -11.34
C ILE A 84 -3.50 3.97 -10.94
N ILE A 85 -3.89 3.37 -9.83
CA ILE A 85 -5.27 3.41 -9.32
C ILE A 85 -5.63 4.84 -8.92
N VAL A 86 -4.76 5.50 -8.16
CA VAL A 86 -4.97 6.88 -7.67
C VAL A 86 -5.13 7.86 -8.82
N ASN A 87 -4.25 7.82 -9.81
CA ASN A 87 -4.20 8.80 -10.88
C ASN A 87 -5.07 8.43 -12.09
N GLY A 88 -5.43 7.17 -12.23
CA GLY A 88 -6.07 6.66 -13.43
C GLY A 88 -5.10 6.64 -14.62
N LYS A 89 -5.66 6.43 -15.80
CA LYS A 89 -4.96 6.52 -17.09
C LYS A 89 -5.81 7.26 -18.12
N SER A 90 -5.20 8.15 -18.87
CA SER A 90 -5.84 8.90 -19.96
C SER A 90 -6.49 8.02 -21.04
N THR A 91 -6.16 6.73 -21.06
CA THR A 91 -6.68 5.73 -21.99
C THR A 91 -8.01 5.11 -21.56
N GLY A 92 -8.73 5.71 -20.60
CA GLY A 92 -10.08 5.31 -20.21
C GLY A 92 -10.22 4.76 -18.79
N MET A 93 -9.14 4.64 -18.02
CA MET A 93 -9.23 4.29 -16.59
C MET A 93 -9.38 5.57 -15.76
N PRO A 94 -10.50 5.76 -15.03
CA PRO A 94 -10.68 6.94 -14.20
C PRO A 94 -9.73 6.96 -12.99
N SER A 95 -9.56 8.13 -12.39
CA SER A 95 -8.86 8.33 -11.13
C SER A 95 -9.73 7.87 -9.96
N PHE A 96 -9.13 7.16 -9.00
CA PHE A 96 -9.80 6.70 -7.78
C PHE A 96 -9.16 7.28 -6.50
N GLY A 97 -8.25 8.25 -6.63
CA GLY A 97 -7.50 8.80 -5.50
C GLY A 97 -8.33 9.49 -4.43
N VAL A 98 -9.52 9.98 -4.78
CA VAL A 98 -10.46 10.59 -3.81
C VAL A 98 -11.49 9.59 -3.27
N ILE A 99 -11.52 8.37 -3.80
CA ILE A 99 -12.54 7.35 -3.49
C ILE A 99 -12.00 6.37 -2.44
N PHE A 100 -10.73 5.98 -2.55
CA PHE A 100 -10.12 4.97 -1.70
C PHE A 100 -9.09 5.59 -0.75
N ASP A 101 -9.16 5.19 0.51
CA ASP A 101 -8.11 5.47 1.49
C ASP A 101 -6.88 4.58 1.27
N GLU A 102 -5.78 4.87 1.96
CA GLU A 102 -4.51 4.16 1.83
C GLU A 102 -4.63 2.66 2.17
N GLN A 103 -5.45 2.30 3.16
CA GLN A 103 -5.69 0.89 3.51
C GLN A 103 -6.44 0.17 2.40
N GLN A 104 -7.48 0.78 1.85
CA GLN A 104 -8.26 0.25 0.74
C GLN A 104 -7.39 0.05 -0.50
N LEU A 105 -6.52 1.01 -0.80
CA LEU A 105 -5.58 0.91 -1.92
C LEU A 105 -4.61 -0.27 -1.73
N ARG A 106 -4.04 -0.45 -0.54
CA ARG A 106 -3.17 -1.60 -0.24
C ARG A 106 -3.93 -2.92 -0.34
N SER A 107 -5.16 -2.97 0.15
CA SER A 107 -6.01 -4.16 0.07
C SER A 107 -6.37 -4.52 -1.37
N LEU A 108 -6.66 -3.51 -2.21
CA LEU A 108 -6.86 -3.68 -3.64
C LEU A 108 -5.62 -4.24 -4.33
N VAL A 109 -4.44 -3.65 -4.10
CA VAL A 109 -3.18 -4.14 -4.69
C VAL A 109 -2.88 -5.57 -4.26
N ALA A 110 -3.08 -5.91 -2.98
CA ALA A 110 -2.92 -7.27 -2.49
C ALA A 110 -3.86 -8.26 -3.20
N HIS A 111 -5.10 -7.85 -3.49
CA HIS A 111 -6.02 -8.65 -4.30
C HIS A 111 -5.52 -8.83 -5.74
N LEU A 112 -5.08 -7.76 -6.40
CA LEU A 112 -4.54 -7.82 -7.77
C LEU A 112 -3.33 -8.79 -7.87
N ARG A 113 -2.46 -8.82 -6.86
CA ARG A 113 -1.33 -9.77 -6.79
C ARG A 113 -1.80 -11.22 -6.73
N ARG A 114 -2.87 -11.49 -6.00
CA ARG A 114 -3.43 -12.84 -5.90
C ARG A 114 -4.03 -13.35 -7.21
N LEU A 115 -4.48 -12.47 -8.10
CA LEU A 115 -5.00 -12.89 -9.40
C LEU A 115 -3.92 -13.59 -10.24
N ASP A 116 -2.67 -13.15 -10.18
CA ASP A 116 -1.55 -13.87 -10.82
C ASP A 116 -1.31 -15.23 -10.16
N SER A 117 -1.27 -15.29 -8.84
CA SER A 117 -1.06 -16.52 -8.08
C SER A 117 -2.17 -17.57 -8.28
N GLU A 118 -3.41 -17.13 -8.40
CA GLU A 118 -4.55 -18.02 -8.62
C GLU A 118 -4.51 -18.68 -10.01
N LYS A 119 -3.94 -18.02 -11.01
CA LYS A 119 -3.75 -18.60 -12.33
C LYS A 119 -2.58 -19.57 -12.38
N ALA A 120 -1.53 -19.32 -11.63
CA ALA A 120 -0.37 -20.20 -11.55
C ALA A 120 -0.67 -21.53 -10.81
N ALA A 121 -1.72 -21.56 -9.99
CA ALA A 121 -2.12 -22.73 -9.21
C ALA A 121 -3.08 -23.69 -9.95
N LYS A 122 -3.50 -23.37 -11.17
CA LYS A 122 -4.34 -24.21 -12.05
C LYS A 122 -3.50 -24.94 -13.09
#